data_2afeefda1f37288dad127f8bbbee4430
#
_entry.id   2afeefda1f37288dad127f8bbbee4430
#
_cell.length_a   1.000
_cell.length_b   1.000
_cell.length_c   1.000
_cell.angle_alpha   90.00
_cell.angle_beta   90.00
_cell.angle_gamma   90.00
#
_symmetry.space_group_name_H-M   'P 1'
#
loop_
_entity.id
_entity.type
_entity.pdbx_description
1 polymer ?
#
loop_
_entity_poly.entity_id
_entity_poly.type
_entity_poly.pdbx_seq_one_letter_code
_entity_poly.pdbx_strand_id
1 'polypeptide(L)'
;MNAPHEPAAAAADELAQRVARWQQAYDAAVPAAEPVCNRSGIALKPLYTALDWAGPAHPEDSGVPGEFPFTRGIYASMYRGRSWSQRQLVGLGVPEDYNERARELLALGASALSFLPCNSVFRGYDADEVPAALLGTCGTVVNHAQDMERAMAGVPIGDISTALNDPAPFTLLAFQLAVARRRGVPWSRIAGTSNQSDSLSHFVAN
;
A
#
# COMPACT_ATOMS: atom_id res chain seq x y z
N MET A 1 47.22 5.20 25.04
CA MET A 1 46.44 6.10 24.19
C MET A 1 46.48 5.56 22.77
N ASN A 2 45.51 4.78 22.39
CA ASN A 2 45.40 4.31 20.99
C ASN A 2 44.75 5.45 20.18
N ALA A 3 45.46 5.90 19.15
CA ALA A 3 44.91 6.81 18.16
C ALA A 3 43.64 6.21 17.53
N PRO A 4 42.60 7.02 17.24
CA PRO A 4 41.42 6.52 16.57
C PRO A 4 41.83 5.91 15.23
N HIS A 5 41.34 4.73 14.94
CA HIS A 5 41.62 3.97 13.73
C HIS A 5 41.19 4.82 12.53
N GLU A 6 42.12 5.23 11.66
CA GLU A 6 41.84 6.00 10.42
C GLU A 6 40.63 5.50 9.59
N PRO A 7 40.38 4.18 9.47
CA PRO A 7 39.19 3.70 8.76
C PRO A 7 37.83 4.11 9.39
N ALA A 8 37.79 4.32 10.70
CA ALA A 8 36.53 4.74 11.36
C ALA A 8 36.17 6.21 11.09
N ALA A 9 37.17 7.08 10.98
CA ALA A 9 36.94 8.49 10.62
C ALA A 9 36.49 8.64 9.17
N ALA A 10 37.15 7.93 8.23
CA ALA A 10 36.75 7.95 6.82
C ALA A 10 35.33 7.41 6.60
N ALA A 11 34.94 6.34 7.30
CA ALA A 11 33.58 5.80 7.23
C ALA A 11 32.53 6.78 7.81
N ALA A 12 32.87 7.52 8.87
CA ALA A 12 31.99 8.54 9.43
C ALA A 12 31.79 9.73 8.47
N ASP A 13 32.87 10.16 7.80
CA ASP A 13 32.79 11.23 6.78
C ASP A 13 31.97 10.81 5.56
N GLU A 14 32.10 9.57 5.10
CA GLU A 14 31.29 9.03 4.03
C GLU A 14 29.80 8.98 4.41
N LEU A 15 29.49 8.49 5.61
CA LEU A 15 28.13 8.47 6.13
C LEU A 15 27.56 9.88 6.25
N ALA A 16 28.34 10.84 6.72
CA ALA A 16 27.93 12.25 6.83
C ALA A 16 27.58 12.83 5.46
N GLN A 17 28.36 12.54 4.42
CA GLN A 17 28.06 12.97 3.06
C GLN A 17 26.76 12.32 2.50
N ARG A 18 26.56 11.02 2.81
CA ARG A 18 25.32 10.32 2.42
C ARG A 18 24.10 10.92 3.12
N VAL A 19 24.20 11.19 4.42
CA VAL A 19 23.13 11.85 5.19
C VAL A 19 22.84 13.24 4.65
N ALA A 20 23.84 14.02 4.26
CA ALA A 20 23.63 15.34 3.67
C ALA A 20 22.90 15.27 2.32
N ARG A 21 23.25 14.32 1.45
CA ARG A 21 22.51 14.07 0.19
C ARG A 21 21.08 13.62 0.45
N TRP A 22 20.91 12.71 1.40
CA TRP A 22 19.58 12.25 1.81
C TRP A 22 18.72 13.40 2.34
N GLN A 23 19.27 14.29 3.16
CA GLN A 23 18.54 15.44 3.72
C GLN A 23 18.00 16.35 2.62
N GLN A 24 18.79 16.61 1.57
CA GLN A 24 18.32 17.39 0.42
C GLN A 24 17.13 16.73 -0.30
N ALA A 25 17.20 15.41 -0.51
CA ALA A 25 16.11 14.66 -1.14
C ALA A 25 14.86 14.60 -0.24
N TYR A 26 15.06 14.50 1.07
CA TYR A 26 13.98 14.54 2.06
C TYR A 26 13.28 15.89 2.06
N ASP A 27 14.02 16.99 2.16
CA ASP A 27 13.49 18.35 2.20
C ASP A 27 12.71 18.71 0.92
N ALA A 28 13.17 18.19 -0.22
CA ALA A 28 12.45 18.34 -1.48
C ALA A 28 11.11 17.56 -1.52
N ALA A 29 11.02 16.44 -0.82
CA ALA A 29 9.85 15.54 -0.83
C ALA A 29 8.85 15.80 0.30
N VAL A 30 9.30 16.40 1.40
CA VAL A 30 8.49 16.67 2.59
C VAL A 30 8.45 18.18 2.81
N PRO A 31 7.31 18.84 2.57
CA PRO A 31 7.15 20.26 2.88
C PRO A 31 7.48 20.53 4.34
N ALA A 32 8.03 21.71 4.64
CA ALA A 32 8.31 22.12 6.00
C ALA A 32 7.04 22.00 6.85
N ALA A 33 7.09 21.12 7.84
CA ALA A 33 5.98 20.79 8.72
C ALA A 33 6.36 21.05 10.18
N GLU A 34 5.38 21.13 11.02
CA GLU A 34 5.55 21.14 12.47
C GLU A 34 6.47 20.00 12.95
N PRO A 35 7.31 20.23 13.95
CA PRO A 35 8.14 19.17 14.51
C PRO A 35 7.30 17.98 14.98
N VAL A 36 7.66 16.79 14.53
CA VAL A 36 7.03 15.56 15.02
C VAL A 36 7.60 15.23 16.38
N CYS A 37 6.74 15.19 17.39
CA CYS A 37 7.13 14.85 18.76
C CYS A 37 6.57 13.47 19.16
N ASN A 38 7.27 12.81 20.08
CA ASN A 38 6.71 11.63 20.76
C ASN A 38 5.68 12.06 21.83
N ARG A 39 5.07 11.09 22.52
CA ARG A 39 4.06 11.35 23.56
C ARG A 39 4.60 12.15 24.75
N SER A 40 5.92 12.22 24.95
CA SER A 40 6.58 12.99 26.01
C SER A 40 6.99 14.40 25.54
N GLY A 41 6.59 14.82 24.34
CA GLY A 41 6.93 16.12 23.77
C GLY A 41 8.36 16.23 23.22
N ILE A 42 9.10 15.12 23.12
CA ILE A 42 10.46 15.11 22.59
C ILE A 42 10.39 15.13 21.06
N ALA A 43 11.03 16.11 20.43
CA ALA A 43 11.12 16.20 18.98
C ALA A 43 11.92 15.02 18.39
N LEU A 44 11.35 14.40 17.36
CA LEU A 44 11.95 13.27 16.66
C LEU A 44 12.57 13.74 15.34
N LYS A 45 13.85 13.41 15.15
CA LYS A 45 14.49 13.58 13.85
C LYS A 45 13.82 12.68 12.81
N PRO A 46 13.80 13.08 11.53
CA PRO A 46 13.29 12.21 10.46
C PRO A 46 14.17 10.98 10.23
N LEU A 47 15.46 11.05 10.56
CA LEU A 47 16.43 9.98 10.44
C LEU A 47 17.37 9.97 11.63
N TYR A 48 17.65 8.77 12.13
CA TYR A 48 18.72 8.50 13.07
C TYR A 48 19.70 7.52 12.43
N THR A 49 21.00 7.81 12.57
CA THR A 49 22.10 7.03 11.97
C THR A 49 23.14 6.72 13.03
N ALA A 50 24.20 6.03 12.62
CA ALA A 50 25.36 5.81 13.46
C ALA A 50 26.03 7.12 13.95
N LEU A 51 25.85 8.24 13.24
CA LEU A 51 26.35 9.55 13.67
C LEU A 51 25.61 10.12 14.91
N ASP A 52 24.42 9.62 15.19
CA ASP A 52 23.62 10.01 16.35
C ASP A 52 23.91 9.17 17.59
N TRP A 53 24.77 8.15 17.45
CA TRP A 53 25.05 7.20 18.51
C TRP A 53 26.26 7.62 19.34
N ALA A 54 26.07 7.77 20.64
CA ALA A 54 27.14 8.11 21.58
C ALA A 54 27.64 6.93 22.45
N GLY A 55 27.14 5.71 22.18
CA GLY A 55 27.48 4.52 22.96
C GLY A 55 28.82 3.88 22.58
N PRO A 56 29.33 2.95 23.38
CA PRO A 56 30.66 2.34 23.18
C PRO A 56 30.71 1.37 21.99
N ALA A 57 29.58 0.77 21.61
CA ALA A 57 29.48 -0.07 20.43
C ALA A 57 28.83 0.74 19.31
N HIS A 58 29.57 1.01 18.25
CA HIS A 58 29.04 1.71 17.11
C HIS A 58 28.12 0.77 16.33
N PRO A 59 26.84 1.11 16.11
CA PRO A 59 25.97 0.27 15.29
C PRO A 59 26.51 0.22 13.86
N GLU A 60 26.33 -0.93 13.21
CA GLU A 60 26.62 -1.05 11.78
C GLU A 60 25.83 -0.01 10.98
N ASP A 61 26.43 0.47 9.89
CA ASP A 61 25.74 1.40 9.01
C ASP A 61 24.57 0.67 8.33
N SER A 62 23.36 1.02 8.75
CA SER A 62 22.12 0.51 8.18
C SER A 62 21.69 1.26 6.91
N GLY A 63 22.51 2.16 6.40
CA GLY A 63 22.22 2.98 5.23
C GLY A 63 21.29 4.16 5.50
N VAL A 64 20.93 4.86 4.44
CA VAL A 64 19.95 5.94 4.45
C VAL A 64 18.73 5.56 3.59
N PRO A 65 17.53 6.07 3.91
CA PRO A 65 16.33 5.78 3.12
C PRO A 65 16.46 6.28 1.68
N GLY A 66 15.91 5.52 0.73
CA GLY A 66 15.98 5.87 -0.70
C GLY A 66 17.28 5.48 -1.41
N GLU A 67 18.23 4.86 -0.71
CA GLU A 67 19.53 4.44 -1.24
C GLU A 67 19.68 2.91 -1.18
N PHE A 68 20.30 2.33 -2.21
CA PHE A 68 20.62 0.90 -2.22
C PHE A 68 21.50 0.53 -1.01
N PRO A 69 21.28 -0.61 -0.36
CA PRO A 69 20.35 -1.72 -0.65
C PRO A 69 18.92 -1.57 -0.13
N PHE A 70 18.45 -0.36 0.12
CA PHE A 70 17.08 -0.02 0.53
C PHE A 70 16.64 -0.64 1.86
N THR A 71 17.55 -0.91 2.74
CA THR A 71 17.29 -1.48 4.08
C THR A 71 16.36 -0.61 4.92
N ARG A 72 16.31 0.69 4.63
CA ARG A 72 15.47 1.67 5.33
C ARG A 72 14.34 2.23 4.44
N GLY A 73 13.98 1.53 3.38
CA GLY A 73 12.91 1.89 2.46
C GLY A 73 13.39 2.55 1.17
N ILE A 74 12.52 2.50 0.16
CA ILE A 74 12.83 2.96 -1.21
C ILE A 74 12.64 4.47 -1.41
N TYR A 75 12.04 5.18 -0.44
CA TYR A 75 11.79 6.62 -0.54
C TYR A 75 12.56 7.38 0.53
N ALA A 76 13.24 8.47 0.14
CA ALA A 76 13.94 9.35 1.07
C ALA A 76 13.02 9.92 2.16
N SER A 77 11.78 10.23 1.81
CA SER A 77 10.76 10.79 2.70
C SER A 77 10.13 9.78 3.66
N MET A 78 10.29 8.48 3.42
CA MET A 78 9.66 7.41 4.21
C MET A 78 8.15 7.67 4.42
N TYR A 79 7.64 7.39 5.64
CA TYR A 79 6.24 7.64 6.00
C TYR A 79 5.91 9.14 6.24
N ARG A 80 6.91 10.03 6.30
CA ARG A 80 6.68 11.47 6.50
C ARG A 80 6.24 12.18 5.24
N GLY A 81 6.67 11.73 4.06
CA GLY A 81 6.19 12.23 2.79
C GLY A 81 4.82 11.67 2.41
N ARG A 82 4.62 10.39 2.72
CA ARG A 82 3.34 9.71 2.52
C ARG A 82 3.21 8.61 3.56
N SER A 83 2.15 8.66 4.36
CA SER A 83 1.84 7.62 5.32
C SER A 83 1.48 6.30 4.62
N TRP A 84 1.55 5.19 5.36
CA TRP A 84 1.08 3.90 4.88
C TRP A 84 -0.41 3.91 4.54
N SER A 85 -0.80 3.07 3.60
CA SER A 85 -2.21 2.89 3.26
C SER A 85 -2.94 2.17 4.40
N GLN A 86 -4.05 2.73 4.84
CA GLN A 86 -5.01 2.02 5.68
C GLN A 86 -6.00 1.32 4.78
N ARG A 87 -5.93 -0.01 4.75
CA ARG A 87 -6.70 -0.84 3.82
C ARG A 87 -7.42 -1.93 4.61
N GLN A 88 -8.72 -2.05 4.37
CA GLN A 88 -9.55 -3.11 4.93
C GLN A 88 -10.04 -4.02 3.82
N LEU A 89 -10.02 -5.32 4.08
CA LEU A 89 -10.63 -6.31 3.21
C LEU A 89 -12.16 -6.19 3.33
N VAL A 90 -12.82 -6.02 2.20
CA VAL A 90 -14.28 -5.98 2.10
C VAL A 90 -14.73 -7.01 1.09
N GLY A 91 -15.67 -7.82 1.49
CA GLY A 91 -16.26 -8.83 0.62
C GLY A 91 -17.45 -9.47 1.29
N LEU A 92 -18.63 -9.01 0.92
CA LEU A 92 -19.90 -9.59 1.35
C LEU A 92 -21.00 -9.25 0.35
N GLY A 93 -22.02 -10.09 0.30
CA GLY A 93 -23.29 -9.81 -0.32
C GLY A 93 -23.24 -9.46 -1.81
N VAL A 94 -23.99 -8.47 -2.14
CA VAL A 94 -24.12 -7.93 -3.50
C VAL A 94 -23.26 -6.66 -3.68
N PRO A 95 -23.12 -6.13 -4.90
CA PRO A 95 -22.31 -4.94 -5.15
C PRO A 95 -22.68 -3.72 -4.31
N GLU A 96 -23.95 -3.56 -3.98
CA GLU A 96 -24.47 -2.48 -3.16
C GLU A 96 -23.98 -2.58 -1.70
N ASP A 97 -23.96 -3.78 -1.12
CA ASP A 97 -23.43 -4.01 0.24
C ASP A 97 -21.94 -3.67 0.33
N TYR A 98 -21.16 -4.08 -0.70
CA TYR A 98 -19.77 -3.67 -0.81
C TYR A 98 -19.63 -2.15 -0.88
N ASN A 99 -20.45 -1.50 -1.71
CA ASN A 99 -20.38 -0.05 -1.91
C ASN A 99 -20.64 0.72 -0.62
N GLU A 100 -21.69 0.35 0.09
CA GLU A 100 -22.04 0.97 1.37
C GLU A 100 -20.84 0.86 2.34
N ARG A 101 -20.31 -0.35 2.52
CA ARG A 101 -19.19 -0.58 3.43
C ARG A 101 -17.92 0.14 2.99
N ALA A 102 -17.61 0.14 1.71
CA ALA A 102 -16.45 0.83 1.17
C ALA A 102 -16.51 2.36 1.43
N ARG A 103 -17.67 2.96 1.24
CA ARG A 103 -17.87 4.39 1.50
C ARG A 103 -17.80 4.74 2.99
N GLU A 104 -18.33 3.90 3.86
CA GLU A 104 -18.17 4.05 5.31
C GLU A 104 -16.69 4.03 5.72
N LEU A 105 -15.93 3.06 5.23
CA LEU A 105 -14.51 2.94 5.54
C LEU A 105 -13.71 4.16 5.07
N LEU A 106 -14.00 4.66 3.87
CA LEU A 106 -13.37 5.88 3.36
C LEU A 106 -13.72 7.10 4.21
N ALA A 107 -14.97 7.21 4.64
CA ALA A 107 -15.42 8.28 5.55
C ALA A 107 -14.75 8.21 6.93
N LEU A 108 -14.40 7.00 7.39
CA LEU A 108 -13.65 6.75 8.62
C LEU A 108 -12.12 6.90 8.47
N GLY A 109 -11.65 7.29 7.29
CA GLY A 109 -10.24 7.59 7.04
C GLY A 109 -9.43 6.46 6.40
N ALA A 110 -10.07 5.40 5.88
CA ALA A 110 -9.37 4.45 5.04
C ALA A 110 -8.84 5.16 3.79
N SER A 111 -7.59 4.84 3.40
CA SER A 111 -6.92 5.45 2.26
C SER A 111 -6.75 4.50 1.08
N ALA A 112 -7.25 3.27 1.23
CA ALA A 112 -7.24 2.24 0.21
C ALA A 112 -8.35 1.23 0.47
N LEU A 113 -8.77 0.51 -0.55
CA LEU A 113 -9.77 -0.56 -0.47
C LEU A 113 -9.18 -1.89 -0.92
N SER A 114 -9.73 -2.96 -0.40
CA SER A 114 -9.44 -4.31 -0.83
C SER A 114 -10.74 -5.01 -1.19
N PHE A 115 -10.88 -5.42 -2.43
CA PHE A 115 -12.06 -6.06 -2.97
C PHE A 115 -11.91 -7.59 -2.91
N LEU A 116 -12.80 -8.26 -2.19
CA LEU A 116 -12.86 -9.71 -2.16
C LEU A 116 -14.10 -10.18 -2.93
N PRO A 117 -13.95 -10.86 -4.06
CA PRO A 117 -15.07 -11.42 -4.79
C PRO A 117 -15.61 -12.68 -4.10
N CYS A 118 -16.84 -13.03 -4.42
CA CYS A 118 -17.48 -14.27 -3.96
C CYS A 118 -16.71 -15.51 -4.43
N ASN A 119 -16.86 -16.59 -3.68
CA ASN A 119 -16.23 -17.88 -3.99
C ASN A 119 -16.65 -18.43 -5.37
N SER A 120 -17.83 -18.08 -5.86
CA SER A 120 -18.25 -18.41 -7.23
C SER A 120 -17.27 -17.84 -8.27
N VAL A 121 -16.92 -16.53 -8.14
CA VAL A 121 -15.95 -15.86 -9.00
C VAL A 121 -14.56 -16.49 -8.86
N PHE A 122 -14.14 -16.83 -7.64
CA PHE A 122 -12.88 -17.53 -7.40
C PHE A 122 -12.76 -18.88 -8.14
N ARG A 123 -13.90 -19.54 -8.34
CA ARG A 123 -13.97 -20.83 -9.05
C ARG A 123 -14.30 -20.70 -10.53
N GLY A 124 -14.50 -19.46 -11.01
CA GLY A 124 -14.84 -19.21 -12.42
C GLY A 124 -16.29 -19.51 -12.77
N TYR A 125 -17.20 -19.51 -11.79
CA TYR A 125 -18.63 -19.72 -11.99
C TYR A 125 -19.38 -18.38 -12.03
N ASP A 126 -20.37 -18.32 -12.89
CA ASP A 126 -21.37 -17.26 -12.83
C ASP A 126 -22.41 -17.52 -11.71
N ALA A 127 -23.13 -16.49 -11.32
CA ALA A 127 -24.04 -16.57 -10.16
C ALA A 127 -25.18 -17.55 -10.37
N ASP A 128 -25.62 -17.80 -11.60
CA ASP A 128 -26.67 -18.74 -11.95
C ASP A 128 -26.20 -20.21 -11.99
N GLU A 129 -24.91 -20.43 -11.96
CA GLU A 129 -24.29 -21.77 -11.89
C GLU A 129 -24.10 -22.27 -10.46
N VAL A 130 -24.36 -21.43 -9.47
CA VAL A 130 -24.09 -21.72 -8.03
C VAL A 130 -25.39 -21.62 -7.23
N PRO A 131 -25.63 -22.56 -6.26
CA PRO A 131 -26.78 -22.44 -5.38
C PRO A 131 -26.85 -21.08 -4.69
N ALA A 132 -28.00 -20.42 -4.76
CA ALA A 132 -28.21 -19.07 -4.23
C ALA A 132 -27.78 -18.91 -2.76
N ALA A 133 -27.93 -19.96 -1.94
CA ALA A 133 -27.51 -19.96 -0.53
C ALA A 133 -26.00 -19.84 -0.31
N LEU A 134 -25.19 -20.03 -1.34
CA LEU A 134 -23.71 -19.92 -1.27
C LEU A 134 -23.20 -18.57 -1.81
N LEU A 135 -24.06 -17.80 -2.47
CA LEU A 135 -23.67 -16.51 -3.04
C LEU A 135 -23.54 -15.44 -1.96
N GLY A 136 -22.50 -14.62 -2.09
CA GLY A 136 -22.29 -13.46 -1.21
C GLY A 136 -21.89 -13.78 0.23
N THR A 137 -21.68 -15.07 0.57
CA THR A 137 -21.38 -15.49 1.95
C THR A 137 -19.95 -15.25 2.39
N CYS A 138 -19.01 -15.18 1.45
CA CYS A 138 -17.58 -15.03 1.72
C CYS A 138 -16.89 -14.01 0.81
N GLY A 139 -17.65 -13.25 0.06
CA GLY A 139 -17.16 -12.23 -0.87
C GLY A 139 -18.32 -11.58 -1.61
N THR A 140 -18.04 -10.52 -2.35
CA THR A 140 -19.03 -9.81 -3.12
C THR A 140 -19.30 -10.50 -4.46
N VAL A 141 -20.56 -10.69 -4.80
CA VAL A 141 -20.93 -11.27 -6.10
C VAL A 141 -20.75 -10.24 -7.20
N VAL A 142 -19.81 -10.49 -8.11
CA VAL A 142 -19.52 -9.64 -9.29
C VAL A 142 -19.27 -10.51 -10.49
N ASN A 143 -20.21 -10.53 -11.42
CA ASN A 143 -20.12 -11.34 -12.63
C ASN A 143 -19.95 -10.50 -13.90
N HIS A 144 -20.24 -9.22 -13.86
CA HIS A 144 -20.10 -8.35 -15.02
C HIS A 144 -19.70 -6.90 -14.64
N ALA A 145 -19.33 -6.09 -15.63
CA ALA A 145 -18.83 -4.74 -15.42
C ALA A 145 -19.85 -3.79 -14.73
N GLN A 146 -21.16 -4.03 -14.89
CA GLN A 146 -22.19 -3.26 -14.20
C GLN A 146 -22.20 -3.53 -12.68
N ASP A 147 -21.90 -4.74 -12.25
CA ASP A 147 -21.73 -5.06 -10.82
C ASP A 147 -20.56 -4.28 -10.23
N MET A 148 -19.43 -4.26 -10.93
CA MET A 148 -18.28 -3.46 -10.52
C MET A 148 -18.62 -1.96 -10.50
N GLU A 149 -19.42 -1.49 -11.44
CA GLU A 149 -19.87 -0.08 -11.48
C GLU A 149 -20.72 0.29 -10.26
N ARG A 150 -21.63 -0.60 -9.84
CA ARG A 150 -22.41 -0.46 -8.62
C ARG A 150 -21.54 -0.54 -7.37
N ALA A 151 -20.67 -1.53 -7.27
CA ALA A 151 -19.74 -1.69 -6.17
C ALA A 151 -18.84 -0.46 -5.97
N MET A 152 -18.41 0.18 -7.05
CA MET A 152 -17.55 1.36 -7.00
C MET A 152 -18.29 2.69 -7.08
N ALA A 153 -19.63 2.71 -6.98
CA ALA A 153 -20.40 3.95 -7.09
C ALA A 153 -19.98 4.98 -6.03
N GLY A 154 -19.56 6.19 -6.47
CA GLY A 154 -19.08 7.26 -5.57
C GLY A 154 -17.72 7.02 -4.93
N VAL A 155 -17.07 5.88 -5.18
CA VAL A 155 -15.70 5.60 -4.73
C VAL A 155 -14.71 6.36 -5.63
N PRO A 156 -13.72 7.11 -5.06
CA PRO A 156 -12.77 7.90 -5.82
C PRO A 156 -11.62 7.01 -6.35
N ILE A 157 -11.94 6.12 -7.30
CA ILE A 157 -11.03 5.07 -7.80
C ILE A 157 -9.73 5.58 -8.43
N GLY A 158 -9.67 6.85 -8.80
CA GLY A 158 -8.46 7.49 -9.32
C GLY A 158 -7.57 8.12 -8.25
N ASP A 159 -8.02 8.15 -6.98
CA ASP A 159 -7.31 8.82 -5.89
C ASP A 159 -6.88 7.85 -4.78
N ILE A 160 -7.43 6.65 -4.79
CA ILE A 160 -7.11 5.58 -3.82
C ILE A 160 -6.51 4.37 -4.51
N SER A 161 -5.79 3.55 -3.73
CA SER A 161 -5.32 2.26 -4.19
C SER A 161 -6.37 1.17 -3.92
N THR A 162 -6.66 0.31 -4.91
CA THR A 162 -7.57 -0.82 -4.76
C THR A 162 -6.81 -2.14 -4.94
N ALA A 163 -6.90 -3.04 -3.97
CA ALA A 163 -6.45 -4.42 -4.15
C ALA A 163 -7.62 -5.27 -4.65
N LEU A 164 -7.39 -6.01 -5.71
CA LEU A 164 -8.32 -6.98 -6.27
C LEU A 164 -7.85 -8.37 -5.84
N ASN A 165 -8.62 -9.02 -4.99
CA ASN A 165 -8.29 -10.34 -4.47
C ASN A 165 -8.99 -11.40 -5.33
N ASP A 166 -8.50 -11.56 -6.53
CA ASP A 166 -9.04 -12.47 -7.53
C ASP A 166 -7.93 -13.41 -8.01
N PRO A 167 -8.12 -14.73 -7.96
CA PRO A 167 -7.16 -15.67 -8.53
C PRO A 167 -7.02 -15.50 -10.06
N ALA A 168 -8.08 -15.08 -10.74
CA ALA A 168 -8.05 -14.70 -12.15
C ALA A 168 -7.94 -13.17 -12.30
N PRO A 169 -6.74 -12.59 -12.28
CA PRO A 169 -6.52 -11.16 -12.12
C PRO A 169 -7.12 -10.31 -13.24
N PHE A 170 -7.36 -10.92 -14.39
CA PHE A 170 -7.79 -10.20 -15.59
C PHE A 170 -9.22 -9.70 -15.49
N THR A 171 -10.12 -10.49 -14.93
CA THR A 171 -11.57 -10.20 -14.93
C THR A 171 -11.91 -8.97 -14.10
N LEU A 172 -11.59 -8.97 -12.81
CA LEU A 172 -11.88 -7.84 -11.94
C LEU A 172 -11.11 -6.58 -12.35
N LEU A 173 -9.86 -6.73 -12.78
CA LEU A 173 -9.08 -5.61 -13.29
C LEU A 173 -9.72 -5.03 -14.55
N ALA A 174 -10.14 -5.87 -15.50
CA ALA A 174 -10.84 -5.42 -16.71
C ALA A 174 -12.14 -4.67 -16.37
N PHE A 175 -12.91 -5.17 -15.40
CA PHE A 175 -14.12 -4.49 -14.93
C PHE A 175 -13.80 -3.14 -14.29
N GLN A 176 -12.77 -3.05 -13.45
CA GLN A 176 -12.36 -1.79 -12.84
C GLN A 176 -11.88 -0.78 -13.90
N LEU A 177 -11.10 -1.21 -14.88
CA LEU A 177 -10.64 -0.36 -15.97
C LEU A 177 -11.80 0.10 -16.87
N ALA A 178 -12.80 -0.75 -17.09
CA ALA A 178 -14.04 -0.37 -17.80
C ALA A 178 -14.82 0.70 -17.04
N VAL A 179 -14.95 0.57 -15.72
CA VAL A 179 -15.57 1.56 -14.84
C VAL A 179 -14.79 2.88 -14.89
N ALA A 180 -13.46 2.82 -14.77
CA ALA A 180 -12.61 4.01 -14.87
C ALA A 180 -12.83 4.75 -16.20
N ARG A 181 -12.84 4.02 -17.31
CA ARG A 181 -13.09 4.58 -18.66
C ARG A 181 -14.47 5.26 -18.75
N ARG A 182 -15.52 4.60 -18.24
CA ARG A 182 -16.89 5.18 -18.25
C ARG A 182 -16.99 6.46 -17.42
N ARG A 183 -16.20 6.59 -16.35
CA ARG A 183 -16.13 7.78 -15.49
C ARG A 183 -15.15 8.83 -15.94
N GLY A 184 -14.46 8.63 -17.07
CA GLY A 184 -13.42 9.55 -17.54
C GLY A 184 -12.16 9.59 -16.66
N VAL A 185 -11.95 8.58 -15.82
CA VAL A 185 -10.73 8.46 -15.01
C VAL A 185 -9.63 7.84 -15.86
N PRO A 186 -8.50 8.53 -16.09
CA PRO A 186 -7.41 7.99 -16.87
C PRO A 186 -6.83 6.73 -16.20
N TRP A 187 -6.52 5.71 -16.97
CA TRP A 187 -5.93 4.47 -16.44
C TRP A 187 -4.61 4.69 -15.73
N SER A 188 -3.85 5.73 -16.12
CA SER A 188 -2.61 6.13 -15.42
C SER A 188 -2.83 6.58 -13.97
N ARG A 189 -4.06 6.88 -13.57
CA ARG A 189 -4.43 7.19 -12.19
C ARG A 189 -4.92 6.00 -11.40
N ILE A 190 -5.17 4.87 -12.06
CA ILE A 190 -5.59 3.65 -11.37
C ILE A 190 -4.37 3.01 -10.73
N ALA A 191 -4.37 2.94 -9.41
CA ALA A 191 -3.33 2.31 -8.62
C ALA A 191 -3.91 1.14 -7.80
N GLY A 192 -3.14 0.08 -7.69
CA GLY A 192 -3.61 -1.08 -6.94
C GLY A 192 -2.68 -2.27 -6.99
N THR A 193 -3.19 -3.37 -6.50
CA THR A 193 -2.55 -4.69 -6.58
C THR A 193 -3.58 -5.71 -7.03
N SER A 194 -3.14 -6.74 -7.73
CA SER A 194 -3.92 -7.92 -8.04
C SER A 194 -3.25 -9.12 -7.39
N ASN A 195 -4.00 -9.86 -6.58
CA ASN A 195 -3.49 -11.09 -6.00
C ASN A 195 -3.67 -12.21 -7.03
N GLN A 196 -2.54 -12.68 -7.53
CA GLN A 196 -2.53 -13.74 -8.54
C GLN A 196 -2.08 -15.04 -7.90
N SER A 197 -2.92 -16.04 -7.95
CA SER A 197 -2.57 -17.39 -7.48
C SER A 197 -3.28 -18.49 -8.27
N ASP A 198 -3.54 -18.21 -9.55
CA ASP A 198 -4.27 -19.13 -10.44
C ASP A 198 -3.76 -20.56 -10.36
N SER A 199 -2.43 -20.72 -10.44
CA SER A 199 -1.81 -22.05 -10.37
C SER A 199 -1.94 -22.74 -9.02
N LEU A 200 -1.96 -21.96 -7.93
CA LEU A 200 -2.06 -22.49 -6.57
C LEU A 200 -3.50 -22.61 -6.10
N SER A 201 -4.33 -21.60 -6.34
CA SER A 201 -5.71 -21.58 -5.87
C SER A 201 -6.58 -22.62 -6.58
N HIS A 202 -6.42 -22.78 -7.89
CA HIS A 202 -7.20 -23.77 -8.64
C HIS A 202 -6.73 -25.23 -8.44
N PHE A 203 -5.46 -25.44 -8.13
CA PHE A 203 -4.92 -26.80 -8.00
C PHE A 203 -4.79 -27.28 -6.55
N VAL A 204 -4.78 -26.39 -5.56
CA VAL A 204 -4.53 -26.75 -4.14
C VAL A 204 -5.73 -26.47 -3.26
N ALA A 205 -6.57 -25.50 -3.58
CA ALA A 205 -7.70 -25.07 -2.74
C ALA A 205 -9.08 -25.58 -3.22
N ASN A 206 -9.13 -26.41 -4.24
CA ASN A 206 -10.35 -27.05 -4.76
C ASN A 206 -10.41 -28.51 -4.41
#